data_12ea8efc8dbcb900e1c72c17a5a69307
#
_entry.id   12ea8efc8dbcb900e1c72c17a5a69307
#
_cell.length_a   1.000
_cell.length_b   1.000
_cell.length_c   1.000
_cell.angle_alpha   90.00
_cell.angle_beta   90.00
_cell.angle_gamma   90.00
#
_symmetry.space_group_name_H-M   'P 1'
#
loop_
_entity.id
_entity.type
_entity.pdbx_description
1 polymer ?
#
loop_
_entity_poly.entity_id
_entity_poly.type
_entity_poly.pdbx_seq_one_letter_code
_entity_poly.pdbx_strand_id
1 'polypeptide(L)'
;MTKRIFKYTLDAIATQTVYIPGRGRILHLGVQNDFPVIWVEVVPDLDEVPRVFHMLTTGDSFNDDGLEYIGTFEASGWFIGHIYEQVVTSVAAAGGLRASKDFAELRREGALEGRTSIDQIQSDETTERLKLAA
;
A
#
# COMPACT_ATOMS: atom_id res chain seq x y z
N MET A 1 -25.58 5.76 -10.49
CA MET A 1 -24.93 5.01 -9.44
C MET A 1 -24.48 5.95 -8.35
N THR A 2 -24.80 5.65 -7.15
CA THR A 2 -24.46 6.54 -6.05
C THR A 2 -23.06 6.26 -5.57
N LYS A 3 -22.26 7.31 -5.43
CA LYS A 3 -20.91 7.17 -5.00
C LYS A 3 -20.67 7.95 -3.71
N ARG A 4 -19.65 7.58 -2.99
CA ARG A 4 -19.23 8.27 -1.80
C ARG A 4 -17.73 8.39 -1.80
N ILE A 5 -17.20 9.26 -0.99
CA ILE A 5 -15.75 9.38 -0.84
C ILE A 5 -15.42 8.93 0.56
N PHE A 6 -14.64 7.86 0.64
CA PHE A 6 -14.22 7.31 1.91
C PHE A 6 -12.77 7.68 2.17
N LYS A 7 -12.42 7.80 3.42
CA LYS A 7 -11.06 8.11 3.82
C LYS A 7 -10.46 6.90 4.50
N TYR A 8 -9.26 6.53 4.12
CA TYR A 8 -8.56 5.40 4.73
C TYR A 8 -7.22 5.90 5.24
N THR A 9 -6.94 5.69 6.52
CA THR A 9 -5.64 6.03 7.08
C THR A 9 -4.74 4.84 6.87
N LEU A 10 -3.57 5.09 6.33
CA LEU A 10 -2.60 4.03 6.10
C LEU A 10 -1.56 4.07 7.21
N ASP A 11 -0.91 2.94 7.44
CA ASP A 11 0.18 2.91 8.38
C ASP A 11 1.48 3.21 7.65
N ALA A 12 2.47 3.66 8.36
CA ALA A 12 3.77 3.92 7.75
C ALA A 12 4.59 2.65 7.82
N ILE A 13 4.17 1.65 7.07
CA ILE A 13 4.84 0.35 7.04
C ILE A 13 5.06 -0.07 5.59
N ALA A 14 5.94 -1.02 5.40
CA ALA A 14 6.38 -1.37 4.05
C ALA A 14 5.27 -1.94 3.18
N THR A 15 4.38 -2.72 3.74
CA THR A 15 3.31 -3.34 2.95
C THR A 15 2.07 -3.48 3.81
N GLN A 16 0.93 -3.15 3.25
CA GLN A 16 -0.32 -3.30 3.97
C GLN A 16 -1.48 -3.55 3.01
N THR A 17 -2.53 -4.17 3.50
CA THR A 17 -3.71 -4.43 2.71
C THR A 17 -4.86 -3.62 3.28
N VAL A 18 -5.60 -2.96 2.42
CA VAL A 18 -6.75 -2.17 2.81
C VAL A 18 -7.92 -2.68 2.00
N TYR A 19 -9.06 -2.95 2.66
CA TYR A 19 -10.23 -3.45 1.96
C TYR A 19 -11.10 -2.26 1.56
N ILE A 20 -11.35 -2.13 0.27
CA ILE A 20 -12.02 -0.98 -0.31
C ILE A 20 -13.10 -1.51 -1.25
N PRO A 21 -14.31 -0.93 -1.25
CA PRO A 21 -15.34 -1.36 -2.18
C PRO A 21 -14.80 -1.41 -3.61
N GLY A 22 -15.21 -2.40 -4.36
CA GLY A 22 -14.66 -2.64 -5.68
C GLY A 22 -14.76 -1.43 -6.58
N ARG A 23 -13.76 -1.26 -7.46
CA ARG A 23 -13.70 -0.13 -8.38
C ARG A 23 -13.48 1.20 -7.72
N GLY A 24 -13.00 1.21 -6.48
CA GLY A 24 -12.69 2.45 -5.82
C GLY A 24 -11.57 3.19 -6.53
N ARG A 25 -11.74 4.49 -6.74
CA ARG A 25 -10.75 5.29 -7.42
C ARG A 25 -10.06 6.19 -6.41
N ILE A 26 -8.77 6.08 -6.27
CA ILE A 26 -8.03 6.91 -5.33
C ILE A 26 -7.95 8.31 -5.88
N LEU A 27 -8.42 9.26 -5.11
CA LEU A 27 -8.45 10.65 -5.54
C LEU A 27 -7.23 11.42 -5.09
N HIS A 28 -6.72 11.10 -3.92
CA HIS A 28 -5.65 11.92 -3.34
C HIS A 28 -4.97 11.18 -2.20
N LEU A 29 -3.69 11.41 -2.04
CA LEU A 29 -2.93 10.97 -0.90
C LEU A 29 -2.51 12.21 -0.13
N GLY A 30 -2.78 12.26 1.15
CA GLY A 30 -2.38 13.37 2.00
C GLY A 30 -1.91 12.87 3.35
N VAL A 31 -1.82 13.78 4.30
CA VAL A 31 -1.36 13.44 5.63
C VAL A 31 -2.32 14.04 6.65
N GLN A 32 -2.74 13.24 7.62
CA GLN A 32 -3.51 13.73 8.74
C GLN A 32 -2.93 13.10 9.99
N ASN A 33 -2.66 13.90 10.99
CA ASN A 33 -2.10 13.42 12.27
C ASN A 33 -0.83 12.61 12.03
N ASP A 34 -0.01 13.08 11.07
CA ASP A 34 1.26 12.45 10.75
C ASP A 34 1.14 11.07 10.13
N PHE A 35 -0.05 10.68 9.67
CA PHE A 35 -0.20 9.42 8.96
C PHE A 35 -0.66 9.68 7.53
N PRO A 36 -0.23 8.84 6.59
CA PRO A 36 -0.71 8.99 5.23
C PRO A 36 -2.18 8.58 5.16
N VAL A 37 -2.94 9.31 4.37
CA VAL A 37 -4.37 9.08 4.24
C VAL A 37 -4.72 9.12 2.78
N ILE A 38 -5.56 8.19 2.33
CA ILE A 38 -6.05 8.25 0.95
C ILE A 38 -7.54 8.50 0.97
N TRP A 39 -8.01 9.28 0.02
CA TRP A 39 -9.43 9.52 -0.19
C TRP A 39 -9.81 8.75 -1.44
N VAL A 40 -10.85 7.93 -1.36
CA VAL A 40 -11.22 7.02 -2.43
C VAL A 40 -12.67 7.20 -2.77
N GLU A 41 -12.96 7.38 -4.07
CA GLU A 41 -14.31 7.50 -4.56
C GLU A 41 -14.82 6.10 -4.76
N VAL A 42 -15.87 5.71 -4.07
CA VAL A 42 -16.34 4.33 -4.07
C VAL A 42 -17.83 4.23 -4.36
N VAL A 43 -18.25 3.06 -4.78
CA VAL A 43 -19.65 2.70 -4.84
C VAL A 43 -19.88 1.81 -3.62
N PRO A 44 -20.47 2.32 -2.55
CA PRO A 44 -20.46 1.62 -1.26
C PRO A 44 -21.11 0.25 -1.28
N ASP A 45 -22.03 0.04 -2.20
CA ASP A 45 -22.74 -1.23 -2.22
C ASP A 45 -21.95 -2.37 -2.85
N LEU A 46 -20.83 -2.08 -3.47
CA LEU A 46 -20.02 -3.15 -4.05
C LEU A 46 -19.22 -3.83 -2.94
N ASP A 47 -18.95 -5.11 -3.15
CA ASP A 47 -18.17 -5.86 -2.17
C ASP A 47 -16.78 -5.27 -2.04
N GLU A 48 -16.24 -5.32 -0.84
CA GLU A 48 -14.89 -4.85 -0.62
C GLU A 48 -13.90 -5.84 -1.18
N VAL A 49 -12.82 -5.31 -1.73
CA VAL A 49 -11.74 -6.13 -2.27
C VAL A 49 -10.44 -5.69 -1.62
N PRO A 50 -9.49 -6.60 -1.50
CA PRO A 50 -8.20 -6.23 -0.91
C PRO A 50 -7.36 -5.45 -1.89
N ARG A 51 -6.77 -4.38 -1.41
CA ARG A 51 -5.86 -3.57 -2.21
C ARG A 51 -4.55 -3.47 -1.43
N VAL A 52 -3.46 -3.75 -2.09
CA VAL A 52 -2.17 -3.85 -1.43
C VAL A 52 -1.34 -2.63 -1.73
N PHE A 53 -0.87 -1.98 -0.70
CA PHE A 53 -0.06 -0.78 -0.83
C PHE A 53 1.33 -1.02 -0.27
N HIS A 54 2.32 -0.44 -0.95
CA HIS A 54 3.70 -0.56 -0.55
C HIS A 54 4.25 0.84 -0.31
N MET A 55 5.05 1.00 0.72
CA MET A 55 5.67 2.27 1.00
C MET A 55 7.16 2.14 0.84
N LEU A 56 7.74 3.01 0.04
CA LEU A 56 9.17 3.05 -0.19
C LEU A 56 9.70 4.36 0.34
N THR A 57 10.95 4.39 0.72
CA THR A 57 11.57 5.63 1.15
C THR A 57 12.55 6.07 0.09
N THR A 58 12.89 7.36 0.11
CA THR A 58 13.79 7.91 -0.88
C THR A 58 15.12 7.18 -0.83
N GLY A 59 15.59 6.74 -1.97
CA GLY A 59 16.84 6.00 -2.05
C GLY A 59 16.67 4.50 -2.13
N ASP A 60 15.46 3.99 -1.86
CA ASP A 60 15.25 2.56 -1.95
C ASP A 60 15.31 2.09 -3.39
N SER A 61 15.80 0.88 -3.58
CA SER A 61 15.74 0.22 -4.87
C SER A 61 14.54 -0.70 -4.86
N PHE A 62 13.85 -0.81 -5.98
CA PHE A 62 12.69 -1.70 -6.04
C PHE A 62 12.40 -2.08 -7.48
N ASN A 63 11.65 -3.18 -7.64
CA ASN A 63 11.21 -3.62 -8.94
C ASN A 63 9.80 -3.06 -9.12
N ASP A 64 9.57 -2.33 -10.20
CA ASP A 64 8.29 -1.66 -10.40
C ASP A 64 7.26 -2.51 -11.13
N ASP A 65 7.54 -3.78 -11.39
CA ASP A 65 6.59 -4.62 -12.09
C ASP A 65 5.30 -4.72 -11.29
N GLY A 66 4.21 -4.37 -11.93
CA GLY A 66 2.91 -4.47 -11.27
C GLY A 66 2.65 -3.43 -10.21
N LEU A 67 3.40 -2.35 -10.18
CA LEU A 67 3.18 -1.30 -9.22
C LEU A 67 2.73 -0.03 -9.90
N GLU A 68 1.79 0.64 -9.27
CA GLU A 68 1.31 1.92 -9.75
C GLU A 68 1.58 2.97 -8.68
N TYR A 69 2.22 4.05 -9.08
CA TYR A 69 2.53 5.12 -8.14
C TYR A 69 1.26 5.85 -7.72
N ILE A 70 1.09 6.01 -6.43
CA ILE A 70 -0.07 6.72 -5.90
C ILE A 70 0.31 8.13 -5.46
N GLY A 71 1.40 8.29 -4.74
CA GLY A 71 1.79 9.62 -4.30
C GLY A 71 2.92 9.57 -3.29
N THR A 72 3.38 10.74 -2.91
CA THR A 72 4.46 10.91 -1.95
C THR A 72 3.93 11.77 -0.82
N PHE A 73 4.24 11.42 0.41
CA PHE A 73 3.81 12.20 1.54
C PHE A 73 4.99 12.52 2.46
N GLU A 74 4.85 13.57 3.22
CA GLU A 74 5.85 13.95 4.19
C GLU A 74 5.17 13.99 5.55
N ALA A 75 5.77 13.39 6.55
CA ALA A 75 5.19 13.36 7.88
C ALA A 75 6.25 13.75 8.89
N SER A 76 5.81 14.32 9.98
CA SER A 76 6.68 14.72 11.09
C SER A 76 7.79 15.67 10.67
N GLY A 77 7.62 16.33 9.56
CA GLY A 77 8.57 17.32 9.11
C GLY A 77 9.85 16.77 8.51
N TRP A 78 10.02 15.46 8.51
CA TRP A 78 11.27 14.90 7.99
C TRP A 78 11.10 13.58 7.25
N PHE A 79 10.03 12.85 7.48
CA PHE A 79 9.90 11.54 6.88
C PHE A 79 9.18 11.65 5.54
N ILE A 80 9.77 11.08 4.50
CA ILE A 80 9.19 11.09 3.16
C ILE A 80 8.90 9.66 2.77
N GLY A 81 7.63 9.36 2.49
CA GLY A 81 7.22 8.05 2.03
C GLY A 81 6.61 8.11 0.66
N HIS A 82 6.84 7.09 -0.15
CA HIS A 82 6.30 7.02 -1.49
C HIS A 82 5.38 5.80 -1.54
N ILE A 83 4.11 6.01 -1.86
CA ILE A 83 3.11 4.96 -1.83
C ILE A 83 2.85 4.44 -3.23
N TYR A 84 2.90 3.14 -3.37
CA TYR A 84 2.58 2.45 -4.62
C TYR A 84 1.49 1.43 -4.32
N GLU A 85 0.66 1.16 -5.29
CA GLU A 85 -0.35 0.12 -5.17
C GLU A 85 0.01 -1.01 -6.10
N GLN A 86 -0.20 -2.26 -5.65
CA GLN A 86 0.01 -3.39 -6.51
C GLN A 86 -1.17 -3.52 -7.44
N VAL A 87 -0.91 -3.51 -8.76
CA VAL A 87 -1.95 -3.53 -9.76
C VAL A 87 -2.12 -4.94 -10.27
N VAL A 88 -3.37 -5.39 -10.40
CA VAL A 88 -3.66 -6.70 -10.89
C VAL A 88 -4.49 -6.55 -12.13
N THR A 89 -3.97 -7.01 -13.27
CA THR A 89 -4.72 -6.97 -14.51
C THR A 89 -5.57 -8.21 -14.60
N SER A 90 -6.43 -8.29 -15.58
CA SER A 90 -7.31 -9.42 -15.65
C SER A 90 -6.54 -10.71 -15.91
N VAL A 91 -5.49 -10.64 -16.69
CA VAL A 91 -4.73 -11.84 -16.91
C VAL A 91 -4.01 -12.11 -15.64
N ALA A 92 -3.50 -11.10 -15.08
CA ALA A 92 -2.84 -11.27 -13.85
C ALA A 92 -3.80 -11.65 -12.81
N ALA A 93 -5.03 -11.40 -12.99
CA ALA A 93 -5.92 -11.75 -11.96
C ALA A 93 -5.98 -13.23 -11.85
N ALA A 94 -5.88 -13.91 -12.93
CA ALA A 94 -5.87 -15.33 -12.85
C ALA A 94 -4.58 -15.67 -12.23
N GLY A 95 -3.63 -14.92 -12.57
CA GLY A 95 -2.44 -15.14 -11.95
C GLY A 95 -2.23 -14.11 -10.94
N GLY A 96 -3.19 -13.30 -10.72
CA GLY A 96 -3.01 -12.15 -9.92
C GLY A 96 -2.62 -12.46 -8.54
N LEU A 97 -3.20 -13.49 -8.02
CA LEU A 97 -2.92 -13.81 -6.70
C LEU A 97 -1.50 -14.23 -6.65
N ARG A 98 -1.08 -14.96 -7.65
CA ARG A 98 0.24 -15.43 -7.67
C ARG A 98 1.20 -14.28 -7.81
N ALA A 99 0.89 -13.34 -8.65
CA ALA A 99 1.77 -12.20 -8.84
C ALA A 99 1.92 -11.43 -7.55
N SER A 100 0.84 -11.23 -6.88
CA SER A 100 0.90 -10.51 -5.63
C SER A 100 1.69 -11.29 -4.64
N LYS A 101 1.51 -12.61 -4.65
CA LYS A 101 2.21 -13.39 -3.73
C LYS A 101 3.68 -13.37 -4.03
N ASP A 102 4.04 -13.44 -5.30
CA ASP A 102 5.41 -13.43 -5.66
C ASP A 102 6.08 -12.15 -5.21
N PHE A 103 5.38 -11.03 -5.38
CA PHE A 103 5.97 -9.78 -4.97
C PHE A 103 6.15 -9.78 -3.47
N ALA A 104 5.19 -10.28 -2.75
CA ALA A 104 5.28 -10.33 -1.31
C ALA A 104 6.42 -11.26 -0.90
N GLU A 105 6.60 -12.34 -1.62
CA GLU A 105 7.66 -13.21 -1.29
C GLU A 105 9.01 -12.59 -1.54
N LEU A 106 9.16 -11.87 -2.63
CA LEU A 106 10.39 -11.20 -2.88
C LEU A 106 10.70 -10.22 -1.79
N ARG A 107 9.68 -9.56 -1.29
CA ARG A 107 9.91 -8.63 -0.22
C ARG A 107 10.39 -9.38 1.01
N ARG A 108 9.79 -10.49 1.32
CA ARG A 108 10.19 -11.24 2.47
C ARG A 108 11.58 -11.79 2.32
N GLU A 109 11.99 -12.14 1.11
CA GLU A 109 13.26 -12.69 0.90
C GLU A 109 14.36 -11.70 0.75
N GLY A 110 14.07 -10.48 0.91
CA GLY A 110 15.12 -9.62 0.93
C GLY A 110 15.15 -8.49 0.07
N ALA A 111 14.34 -8.45 -0.82
CA ALA A 111 14.36 -7.36 -1.69
C ALA A 111 14.18 -6.15 -0.91
N LEU A 112 13.42 -6.29 0.11
CA LEU A 112 13.13 -5.15 0.81
C LEU A 112 13.88 -4.97 1.98
N GLU A 113 14.53 -5.94 2.43
CA GLU A 113 15.13 -5.80 3.52
C GLU A 113 16.04 -4.75 3.55
N GLY A 114 16.49 -4.54 2.66
CA GLY A 114 17.32 -3.58 2.74
C GLY A 114 16.82 -2.30 3.05
N ARG A 115 15.74 -1.99 2.92
CA ARG A 115 15.34 -0.81 3.01
C ARG A 115 14.72 -0.48 4.01
N THR A 116 14.52 -0.91 4.61
CA THR A 116 13.75 -0.71 5.34
C THR A 116 13.82 -0.10 6.28
N SER A 117 14.26 0.52 6.54
CA SER A 117 14.20 1.30 7.49
C SER A 117 13.06 1.28 8.27
N ILE A 118 12.07 1.92 8.03
CA ILE A 118 10.96 1.86 8.76
C ILE A 118 10.47 0.60 8.89
N ASP A 119 10.52 -0.15 7.93
CA ASP A 119 9.91 -1.33 8.00
C ASP A 119 10.64 -2.16 8.86
N GLN A 120 11.77 -2.04 9.15
CA GLN A 120 12.33 -2.79 9.90
C GLN A 120 11.91 -2.55 11.09
N ILE A 121 11.48 -1.49 11.37
CA ILE A 121 11.00 -1.22 12.43
C ILE A 121 9.88 -1.81 12.67
N GLN A 122 9.09 -1.92 12.00
CA GLN A 122 7.94 -2.51 12.25
C GLN A 122 7.75 -3.62 11.59
N SER A 123 8.11 -3.91 10.82
CA SER A 123 7.76 -4.94 10.11
C SER A 123 7.98 -5.99 10.66
N ASP A 124 8.34 -6.04 11.33
CA ASP A 124 8.45 -7.06 11.73
C ASP A 124 7.84 -7.09 12.62
N GLU A 125 7.65 -6.31 13.14
CA GLU A 125 6.99 -6.20 13.86
C GLU A 125 6.01 -5.97 13.49
N THR A 126 5.80 -5.40 12.92
CA THR A 126 4.88 -5.11 12.50
C THR A 126 4.55 -5.73 11.64
N THR A 127 4.94 -6.13 11.37
CA THR A 127 4.63 -6.60 10.58
C THR A 127 4.20 -7.29 10.87
N GLU A 128 4.35 -7.24 11.81
CA GLU A 128 3.89 -7.64 12.10
C GLU A 128 3.12 -7.19 12.77
N ARG A 129 3.06 -6.22 13.38
CA ARG A 129 2.38 -5.62 13.93
C ARG A 129 1.60 -5.24 13.35
N LEU A 130 1.89 -5.18 12.97
CA LEU A 130 1.44 -4.85 12.30
C LEU A 130 1.25 -5.59 11.63
N LYS A 131 1.74 -6.13 11.62
CA LYS A 131 1.73 -6.52 10.92
C LYS A 131 1.31 -6.85 10.93
N LEU A 132 1.42 -6.54 11.79
CA LEU A 132 1.23 -6.41 11.61
C LEU A 132 0.74 -6.31 11.27
N ALA A 133 0.67 -6.06 11.57
CA ALA A 133 0.38 -5.69 11.09
C ALA A 133 0.44 -5.99 10.38
N ALA A 134 0.61 -6.39 10.38
CA ALA A 134 0.78 -6.64 9.70
C ALA A 134 0.76 -6.77 9.28
#